data_6a31005f55e3e8e32b230e69204583f3
#
_entry.id   6a31005f55e3e8e32b230e69204583f3
#
_cell.length_a   1.000
_cell.length_b   1.000
_cell.length_c   1.000
_cell.angle_alpha   90.00
_cell.angle_beta   90.00
_cell.angle_gamma   90.00
#
_symmetry.space_group_name_H-M   'P 1'
#
loop_
_entity.id
_entity.type
_entity.pdbx_description
1 polymer ?
#
loop_
_entity_poly.entity_id
_entity_poly.type
_entity_poly.pdbx_seq_one_letter_code
_entity_poly.pdbx_strand_id
1 'polypeptide(L)'
;TPWRTITVGENLKPIVETTIPWDVVEPLYPTEHTYKMGRGTWSWILWQDGSINFDDQKKYVDLAAAMGYEYVLIDNWWDTNIGRERMKDFIDYAHSKNVDVFLWYSSSGYWNDIVQGPTNYMDNPIIRKKEMKWLHNIGVKGIKVDFFGGDKQETMRLYEAILSDADDNGLMVIFHGCTLPRGWERMYPNYVGSEAVLASENLIFQQHFCDEEAFNACLHPFIRNTIGCMEFGGTFLNKRLNRNNDGGSIRKTTDVFQLATAVLFQNPIQNFALAPNNLTDAPQVCLDFMKQVPTTWDETRFIDGYPGKYVVLARRHADKWYIAGINAQKEPLKLKLNLSMCTKGDKVMLYQDDKKLNPHAEEITLKKNDEVSITMQAEGGFLLVK
;
A
#
# COMPACT_ATOMS: atom_id res chain seq x y z
N THR A 1 30.51 -3.17 8.78
CA THR A 1 30.14 -1.79 8.41
C THR A 1 28.86 -1.81 7.59
N PRO A 2 27.96 -0.83 7.77
CA PRO A 2 26.75 -0.76 6.98
C PRO A 2 27.07 -0.52 5.49
N TRP A 3 26.26 -1.09 4.60
CA TRP A 3 26.29 -0.78 3.19
C TRP A 3 26.01 0.70 2.94
N ARG A 4 26.76 1.29 2.04
CA ARG A 4 26.51 2.64 1.50
C ARG A 4 26.58 2.53 -0.01
N THR A 5 25.52 2.93 -0.68
CA THR A 5 25.41 2.82 -2.14
C THR A 5 25.24 4.21 -2.76
N ILE A 6 25.77 4.37 -3.95
CA ILE A 6 25.59 5.57 -4.78
C ILE A 6 25.15 5.10 -6.15
N THR A 7 23.95 5.49 -6.56
CA THR A 7 23.46 5.23 -7.91
C THR A 7 23.70 6.44 -8.79
N VAL A 8 24.37 6.24 -9.93
CA VAL A 8 24.75 7.30 -10.87
C VAL A 8 24.22 6.94 -12.26
N GLY A 9 23.74 7.93 -13.01
CA GLY A 9 23.27 7.75 -14.37
C GLY A 9 23.08 9.06 -15.11
N GLU A 10 22.91 8.99 -16.43
CA GLU A 10 22.62 10.14 -17.30
C GLU A 10 21.15 10.60 -17.22
N ASN A 11 20.29 9.77 -16.63
CA ASN A 11 18.86 10.04 -16.43
C ASN A 11 18.36 9.35 -15.15
N LEU A 12 17.07 9.47 -14.86
CA LEU A 12 16.48 8.95 -13.62
C LEU A 12 16.20 7.42 -13.62
N LYS A 13 16.34 6.77 -14.77
CA LYS A 13 16.06 5.32 -14.90
C LYS A 13 16.85 4.46 -13.91
N PRO A 14 18.19 4.59 -13.76
CA PRO A 14 18.97 3.78 -12.81
C PRO A 14 18.53 3.98 -11.35
N ILE A 15 17.95 5.13 -11.02
CA ILE A 15 17.45 5.41 -9.66
C ILE A 15 16.16 4.64 -9.41
N VAL A 16 15.21 4.73 -10.35
CA VAL A 16 13.87 4.13 -10.18
C VAL A 16 13.90 2.60 -10.33
N GLU A 17 14.76 2.09 -11.22
CA GLU A 17 14.89 0.66 -11.51
C GLU A 17 15.97 -0.04 -10.66
N THR A 18 16.52 0.63 -9.65
CA THR A 18 17.56 0.05 -8.80
C THR A 18 17.05 -1.16 -8.02
N THR A 19 17.86 -2.20 -7.99
CA THR A 19 17.65 -3.40 -7.16
C THR A 19 18.68 -3.52 -6.03
N ILE A 20 19.56 -2.52 -5.90
CA ILE A 20 20.67 -2.52 -4.93
C ILE A 20 20.22 -2.87 -3.50
N PRO A 21 19.10 -2.36 -2.94
CA PRO A 21 18.69 -2.71 -1.59
C PRO A 21 18.47 -4.21 -1.35
N TRP A 22 18.12 -4.94 -2.41
CA TRP A 22 17.95 -6.39 -2.37
C TRP A 22 19.24 -7.13 -2.72
N ASP A 23 20.06 -6.58 -3.63
CA ASP A 23 21.27 -7.24 -4.16
C ASP A 23 22.41 -7.30 -3.13
N VAL A 24 22.46 -6.33 -2.20
CA VAL A 24 23.53 -6.24 -1.18
C VAL A 24 23.30 -7.05 0.08
N VAL A 25 22.17 -7.75 0.17
CA VAL A 25 21.82 -8.60 1.31
C VAL A 25 21.51 -10.02 0.84
N GLU A 26 21.77 -11.00 1.72
CA GLU A 26 21.43 -12.40 1.48
C GLU A 26 20.10 -12.77 2.15
N PRO A 27 19.40 -13.80 1.68
CA PRO A 27 18.31 -14.41 2.45
C PRO A 27 18.84 -14.85 3.82
N LEU A 28 18.23 -14.35 4.89
CA LEU A 28 18.72 -14.57 6.23
C LEU A 28 17.91 -15.63 6.97
N TYR A 29 16.60 -15.63 6.80
CA TYR A 29 15.71 -16.49 7.55
C TYR A 29 14.96 -17.45 6.59
N PRO A 30 15.27 -18.74 6.61
CA PRO A 30 14.58 -19.73 5.79
C PRO A 30 13.17 -19.94 6.35
N THR A 31 12.18 -20.07 5.47
CA THR A 31 10.80 -20.34 5.85
C THR A 31 10.28 -21.63 5.24
N GLU A 32 9.41 -22.32 5.96
CA GLU A 32 8.60 -23.43 5.45
C GLU A 32 7.19 -22.98 5.06
N HIS A 33 6.85 -21.69 5.30
CA HIS A 33 5.56 -21.11 5.03
C HIS A 33 5.48 -20.50 3.64
N THR A 34 4.28 -20.50 3.08
CA THR A 34 3.94 -19.78 1.85
C THR A 34 3.06 -18.59 2.21
N TYR A 35 3.48 -17.40 1.81
CA TYR A 35 2.76 -16.17 2.07
C TYR A 35 2.02 -15.72 0.83
N LYS A 36 0.69 -15.52 0.95
CA LYS A 36 -0.13 -14.98 -0.13
C LYS A 36 -0.07 -13.46 -0.07
N MET A 37 0.38 -12.83 -1.14
CA MET A 37 0.33 -11.38 -1.29
C MET A 37 -1.03 -10.94 -1.78
N GLY A 38 -1.42 -9.68 -1.51
CA GLY A 38 -2.76 -9.25 -1.90
C GLY A 38 -3.18 -7.89 -1.39
N ARG A 39 -4.48 -7.66 -1.47
CA ARG A 39 -5.15 -6.38 -1.19
C ARG A 39 -5.93 -6.48 0.10
N GLY A 40 -5.95 -5.40 0.85
CA GLY A 40 -6.68 -5.31 2.09
C GLY A 40 -7.58 -4.10 2.17
N THR A 41 -8.55 -4.16 3.08
CA THR A 41 -9.33 -3.01 3.55
C THR A 41 -8.88 -2.61 4.94
N TRP A 42 -8.96 -1.32 5.24
CA TRP A 42 -8.49 -0.74 6.49
C TRP A 42 -9.42 0.38 6.96
N SER A 43 -10.23 0.10 7.97
CA SER A 43 -11.28 1.03 8.41
C SER A 43 -10.73 2.32 9.01
N TRP A 44 -9.63 2.20 9.75
CA TRP A 44 -9.06 3.31 10.51
C TRP A 44 -8.72 4.51 9.63
N ILE A 45 -8.30 4.25 8.38
CA ILE A 45 -7.88 5.32 7.46
C ILE A 45 -8.95 6.40 7.22
N LEU A 46 -10.24 6.06 7.24
CA LEU A 46 -11.34 7.01 7.06
C LEU A 46 -12.28 7.10 8.25
N TRP A 47 -12.44 6.00 8.99
CA TRP A 47 -13.41 5.93 10.07
C TRP A 47 -12.77 6.07 11.46
N GLN A 48 -11.45 6.13 11.54
CA GLN A 48 -10.63 6.34 12.74
C GLN A 48 -10.94 5.35 13.88
N ASP A 49 -10.45 5.64 15.09
CA ASP A 49 -10.57 4.78 16.28
C ASP A 49 -12.00 4.33 16.57
N GLY A 50 -12.99 5.18 16.30
CA GLY A 50 -14.40 4.86 16.50
C GLY A 50 -14.93 3.69 15.66
N SER A 51 -14.20 3.31 14.63
CA SER A 51 -14.53 2.16 13.76
C SER A 51 -14.04 0.82 14.32
N ILE A 52 -13.15 0.84 15.30
CA ILE A 52 -12.59 -0.39 15.85
C ILE A 52 -13.58 -1.01 16.84
N ASN A 53 -14.62 -1.58 16.27
CA ASN A 53 -15.67 -2.32 16.95
C ASN A 53 -16.17 -3.45 16.04
N PHE A 54 -16.78 -4.45 16.60
CA PHE A 54 -17.16 -5.68 15.89
C PHE A 54 -18.03 -5.41 14.65
N ASP A 55 -19.03 -4.54 14.77
CA ASP A 55 -20.03 -4.32 13.72
C ASP A 55 -19.47 -3.50 12.55
N ASP A 56 -18.65 -2.48 12.82
CA ASP A 56 -18.01 -1.70 11.77
C ASP A 56 -16.92 -2.51 11.06
N GLN A 57 -16.16 -3.32 11.79
CA GLN A 57 -15.17 -4.20 11.18
C GLN A 57 -15.80 -5.25 10.26
N LYS A 58 -16.97 -5.78 10.58
CA LYS A 58 -17.73 -6.65 9.66
C LYS A 58 -18.06 -5.97 8.34
N LYS A 59 -18.40 -4.68 8.35
CA LYS A 59 -18.67 -3.92 7.11
C LYS A 59 -17.42 -3.86 6.23
N TYR A 60 -16.22 -3.80 6.82
CA TYR A 60 -14.95 -3.82 6.08
C TYR A 60 -14.58 -5.21 5.59
N VAL A 61 -14.95 -6.27 6.30
CA VAL A 61 -14.90 -7.64 5.76
C VAL A 61 -15.82 -7.78 4.55
N ASP A 62 -17.06 -7.30 4.65
CA ASP A 62 -18.02 -7.35 3.54
C ASP A 62 -17.55 -6.51 2.34
N LEU A 63 -16.92 -5.35 2.58
CA LEU A 63 -16.26 -4.55 1.54
C LEU A 63 -15.12 -5.34 0.87
N ALA A 64 -14.23 -5.96 1.66
CA ALA A 64 -13.14 -6.77 1.13
C ALA A 64 -13.67 -7.91 0.26
N ALA A 65 -14.69 -8.63 0.73
CA ALA A 65 -15.35 -9.70 -0.02
C ALA A 65 -15.98 -9.20 -1.33
N ALA A 66 -16.69 -8.05 -1.30
CA ALA A 66 -17.32 -7.46 -2.48
C ALA A 66 -16.28 -6.98 -3.52
N MET A 67 -15.10 -6.57 -3.07
CA MET A 67 -13.98 -6.15 -3.92
C MET A 67 -13.10 -7.33 -4.37
N GLY A 68 -13.30 -8.53 -3.81
CA GLY A 68 -12.43 -9.68 -4.06
C GLY A 68 -11.04 -9.52 -3.44
N TYR A 69 -10.96 -8.80 -2.32
CA TYR A 69 -9.72 -8.57 -1.59
C TYR A 69 -9.44 -9.70 -0.62
N GLU A 70 -8.15 -9.92 -0.40
CA GLU A 70 -7.65 -11.03 0.38
C GLU A 70 -7.71 -10.77 1.88
N TYR A 71 -7.65 -9.49 2.32
CA TYR A 71 -7.38 -9.14 3.71
C TYR A 71 -8.29 -8.03 4.24
N VAL A 72 -8.44 -8.03 5.56
CA VAL A 72 -8.89 -6.89 6.36
C VAL A 72 -7.88 -6.62 7.46
N LEU A 73 -7.49 -5.35 7.63
CA LEU A 73 -6.64 -4.90 8.74
C LEU A 73 -7.51 -4.28 9.83
N ILE A 74 -7.45 -4.85 11.03
CA ILE A 74 -8.07 -4.29 12.23
C ILE A 74 -7.00 -3.57 13.03
N ASP A 75 -7.19 -2.27 13.19
CA ASP A 75 -6.21 -1.36 13.77
C ASP A 75 -6.25 -1.35 15.31
N ASN A 76 -5.55 -0.40 15.94
CA ASN A 76 -5.41 -0.23 17.38
C ASN A 76 -6.73 -0.38 18.17
N TRP A 77 -6.66 -0.66 19.45
CA TRP A 77 -7.80 -0.84 20.39
C TRP A 77 -8.70 -2.07 20.12
N TRP A 78 -8.35 -2.96 19.21
CA TRP A 78 -9.17 -4.16 18.97
C TRP A 78 -9.27 -5.07 20.20
N ASP A 79 -8.23 -5.10 21.05
CA ASP A 79 -8.15 -5.90 22.26
C ASP A 79 -9.13 -5.43 23.35
N THR A 80 -9.40 -4.13 23.42
CA THR A 80 -10.33 -3.52 24.38
C THR A 80 -11.74 -3.38 23.82
N ASN A 81 -11.88 -2.98 22.54
CA ASN A 81 -13.17 -2.65 21.93
C ASN A 81 -13.92 -3.89 21.40
N ILE A 82 -13.18 -4.88 20.89
CA ILE A 82 -13.73 -6.16 20.43
C ILE A 82 -13.48 -7.25 21.48
N GLY A 83 -12.24 -7.30 21.97
CA GLY A 83 -11.81 -8.31 22.95
C GLY A 83 -11.33 -9.60 22.32
N ARG A 84 -10.41 -10.27 23.01
CA ARG A 84 -9.72 -11.47 22.50
C ARG A 84 -10.64 -12.65 22.23
N GLU A 85 -11.66 -12.84 23.05
CA GLU A 85 -12.64 -13.93 22.87
C GLU A 85 -13.49 -13.71 21.62
N ARG A 86 -14.06 -12.52 21.46
CA ARG A 86 -14.86 -12.17 20.28
C ARG A 86 -14.04 -12.02 19.00
N MET A 87 -12.73 -11.82 19.11
CA MET A 87 -11.85 -11.76 17.93
C MET A 87 -11.86 -13.09 17.17
N LYS A 88 -11.96 -14.22 17.86
CA LYS A 88 -12.10 -15.52 17.20
C LYS A 88 -13.38 -15.58 16.35
N ASP A 89 -14.51 -15.18 16.91
CA ASP A 89 -15.79 -15.15 16.18
C ASP A 89 -15.71 -14.21 14.96
N PHE A 90 -14.96 -13.11 15.10
CA PHE A 90 -14.72 -12.18 14.01
C PHE A 90 -13.89 -12.82 12.88
N ILE A 91 -12.82 -13.53 13.23
CA ILE A 91 -11.97 -14.23 12.27
C ILE A 91 -12.76 -15.32 11.55
N ASP A 92 -13.57 -16.09 12.28
CA ASP A 92 -14.46 -17.11 11.69
C ASP A 92 -15.44 -16.47 10.68
N TYR A 93 -15.97 -15.28 11.01
CA TYR A 93 -16.81 -14.52 10.08
C TYR A 93 -16.02 -14.08 8.83
N ALA A 94 -14.81 -13.53 8.99
CA ALA A 94 -13.97 -13.10 7.86
C ALA A 94 -13.63 -14.29 6.96
N HIS A 95 -13.22 -15.42 7.53
CA HIS A 95 -12.94 -16.65 6.79
C HIS A 95 -14.18 -17.19 6.05
N SER A 96 -15.39 -17.05 6.62
CA SER A 96 -16.64 -17.42 5.93
C SER A 96 -16.88 -16.61 4.64
N LYS A 97 -16.22 -15.47 4.51
CA LYS A 97 -16.24 -14.58 3.34
C LYS A 97 -14.98 -14.71 2.45
N ASN A 98 -14.09 -15.66 2.75
CA ASN A 98 -12.76 -15.82 2.13
C ASN A 98 -11.86 -14.59 2.31
N VAL A 99 -11.95 -13.90 3.43
CA VAL A 99 -11.12 -12.76 3.81
C VAL A 99 -10.29 -13.16 5.02
N ASP A 100 -8.98 -12.98 4.92
CA ASP A 100 -8.03 -13.20 6.01
C ASP A 100 -7.82 -11.91 6.83
N VAL A 101 -7.26 -12.02 8.04
CA VAL A 101 -7.19 -10.94 9.01
C VAL A 101 -5.76 -10.58 9.37
N PHE A 102 -5.46 -9.28 9.36
CA PHE A 102 -4.30 -8.67 10.01
C PHE A 102 -4.73 -7.95 11.29
N LEU A 103 -3.94 -8.04 12.35
CA LEU A 103 -4.17 -7.34 13.61
C LEU A 103 -3.03 -6.37 13.93
N TRP A 104 -3.39 -5.21 14.45
CA TRP A 104 -2.45 -4.17 14.85
C TRP A 104 -1.87 -4.44 16.25
N TYR A 105 -0.59 -4.10 16.44
CA TYR A 105 0.12 -4.11 17.72
C TYR A 105 1.03 -2.89 17.84
N SER A 106 1.20 -2.35 19.04
CA SER A 106 2.31 -1.46 19.35
C SER A 106 3.60 -2.26 19.50
N SER A 107 4.70 -1.75 18.95
CA SER A 107 6.04 -2.28 19.22
C SER A 107 6.51 -1.99 20.63
N SER A 108 5.93 -0.97 21.28
CA SER A 108 6.38 -0.41 22.53
C SER A 108 6.03 -1.26 23.73
N GLY A 109 6.94 -1.20 24.72
CA GLY A 109 6.75 -1.67 26.06
C GLY A 109 6.57 -0.50 27.03
N TYR A 110 6.89 -0.75 28.30
CA TYR A 110 6.74 0.21 29.42
C TYR A 110 7.49 1.54 29.26
N TRP A 111 8.45 1.62 28.34
CA TRP A 111 9.28 2.81 28.11
C TRP A 111 8.63 3.87 27.21
N ASN A 112 7.44 3.61 26.70
CA ASN A 112 6.75 4.48 25.77
C ASN A 112 5.37 4.84 26.29
N ASP A 113 5.02 6.11 26.23
CA ASP A 113 3.74 6.66 26.70
C ASP A 113 2.59 6.49 25.69
N ILE A 114 2.78 5.68 24.66
CA ILE A 114 1.75 5.35 23.67
C ILE A 114 0.60 4.64 24.37
N VAL A 115 -0.60 5.20 24.24
CA VAL A 115 -1.82 4.70 24.88
C VAL A 115 -2.54 3.63 24.05
N GLN A 116 -2.27 3.59 22.74
CA GLN A 116 -2.89 2.64 21.82
C GLN A 116 -2.45 1.21 22.12
N GLY A 117 -3.42 0.33 22.26
CA GLY A 117 -3.23 -1.11 22.49
C GLY A 117 -3.58 -1.98 21.28
N PRO A 118 -3.15 -3.24 21.28
CA PRO A 118 -2.36 -3.93 22.31
C PRO A 118 -0.92 -3.46 22.42
N THR A 119 -0.44 -3.28 23.64
CA THR A 119 0.94 -2.88 23.96
C THR A 119 1.57 -3.91 24.93
N ASN A 120 2.91 -3.88 25.08
CA ASN A 120 3.69 -4.80 25.91
C ASN A 120 3.68 -6.29 25.45
N TYR A 121 3.40 -6.52 24.16
CA TYR A 121 3.44 -7.85 23.57
C TYR A 121 4.69 -8.07 22.71
N MET A 122 5.11 -7.05 21.94
CA MET A 122 6.15 -7.22 20.91
C MET A 122 7.57 -7.04 21.44
N ASP A 123 7.76 -6.30 22.50
CA ASP A 123 9.07 -6.00 23.10
C ASP A 123 9.68 -7.20 23.87
N ASN A 124 8.86 -7.97 24.56
CA ASN A 124 9.30 -9.10 25.36
C ASN A 124 9.25 -10.41 24.56
N PRO A 125 10.38 -11.10 24.34
CA PRO A 125 10.42 -12.29 23.48
C PRO A 125 9.58 -13.47 23.99
N ILE A 126 9.42 -13.62 25.30
CA ILE A 126 8.59 -14.70 25.86
C ILE A 126 7.11 -14.44 25.62
N ILE A 127 6.69 -13.19 25.84
CA ILE A 127 5.30 -12.76 25.62
C ILE A 127 5.01 -12.78 24.14
N ARG A 128 5.88 -12.22 23.30
CA ARG A 128 5.74 -12.16 21.84
C ARG A 128 5.56 -13.54 21.21
N LYS A 129 6.38 -14.51 21.56
CA LYS A 129 6.25 -15.89 21.03
C LYS A 129 4.93 -16.55 21.44
N LYS A 130 4.48 -16.32 22.67
CA LYS A 130 3.15 -16.83 23.11
C LYS A 130 2.01 -16.18 22.35
N GLU A 131 2.12 -14.86 22.10
CA GLU A 131 1.14 -14.09 21.37
C GLU A 131 1.06 -14.54 19.91
N MET A 132 2.19 -14.65 19.22
CA MET A 132 2.24 -15.10 17.82
C MET A 132 1.69 -16.52 17.65
N LYS A 133 1.98 -17.41 18.59
CA LYS A 133 1.36 -18.74 18.60
C LYS A 133 -0.14 -18.69 18.78
N TRP A 134 -0.65 -17.81 19.65
CA TRP A 134 -2.10 -17.61 19.81
C TRP A 134 -2.72 -17.05 18.53
N LEU A 135 -2.12 -16.04 17.89
CA LEU A 135 -2.56 -15.48 16.61
C LEU A 135 -2.66 -16.56 15.52
N HIS A 136 -1.62 -17.36 15.37
CA HIS A 136 -1.62 -18.50 14.45
C HIS A 136 -2.80 -19.44 14.72
N ASN A 137 -3.01 -19.82 16.00
CA ASN A 137 -4.04 -20.76 16.39
C ASN A 137 -5.47 -20.27 16.14
N ILE A 138 -5.71 -18.97 16.18
CA ILE A 138 -7.01 -18.39 15.87
C ILE A 138 -7.18 -18.02 14.38
N GLY A 139 -6.14 -18.24 13.56
CA GLY A 139 -6.21 -18.09 12.10
C GLY A 139 -5.81 -16.73 11.55
N VAL A 140 -5.19 -15.84 12.35
CA VAL A 140 -4.63 -14.57 11.88
C VAL A 140 -3.51 -14.85 10.88
N LYS A 141 -3.38 -14.05 9.82
CA LYS A 141 -2.36 -14.21 8.76
C LYS A 141 -1.24 -13.21 8.84
N GLY A 142 -1.41 -12.12 9.58
CA GLY A 142 -0.34 -11.15 9.72
C GLY A 142 -0.62 -10.13 10.81
N ILE A 143 0.41 -9.35 11.10
CA ILE A 143 0.36 -8.26 12.07
C ILE A 143 0.89 -6.96 11.46
N LYS A 144 0.28 -5.84 11.85
CA LYS A 144 0.81 -4.50 11.69
C LYS A 144 1.42 -4.10 13.02
N VAL A 145 2.74 -3.82 13.04
CA VAL A 145 3.45 -3.41 14.26
C VAL A 145 3.88 -1.97 14.12
N ASP A 146 3.51 -1.14 15.07
CA ASP A 146 3.58 0.32 14.99
C ASP A 146 4.38 0.95 16.14
N PHE A 147 4.71 2.24 16.00
CA PHE A 147 5.31 3.10 17.03
C PHE A 147 6.71 2.70 17.48
N PHE A 148 7.61 2.40 16.55
CA PHE A 148 9.01 2.13 16.88
C PHE A 148 9.76 3.38 17.32
N GLY A 149 10.60 3.25 18.32
CA GLY A 149 11.31 4.34 18.98
C GLY A 149 12.61 4.80 18.31
N GLY A 150 12.64 4.97 16.99
CA GLY A 150 13.80 5.47 16.23
C GLY A 150 14.76 4.36 15.77
N ASP A 151 16.00 4.74 15.41
CA ASP A 151 16.98 3.88 14.73
C ASP A 151 18.09 3.36 15.68
N LYS A 152 17.78 3.20 16.95
CA LYS A 152 18.73 2.64 17.93
C LYS A 152 18.99 1.16 17.63
N GLN A 153 20.15 0.66 18.06
CA GLN A 153 20.51 -0.74 17.86
C GLN A 153 19.48 -1.71 18.46
N GLU A 154 18.93 -1.39 19.62
CA GLU A 154 17.87 -2.19 20.25
C GLU A 154 16.62 -2.25 19.40
N THR A 155 16.22 -1.11 18.82
CA THR A 155 15.07 -1.03 17.91
C THR A 155 15.31 -1.87 16.66
N MET A 156 16.49 -1.78 16.06
CA MET A 156 16.85 -2.60 14.87
C MET A 156 16.79 -4.10 15.19
N ARG A 157 17.29 -4.52 16.36
CA ARG A 157 17.17 -5.91 16.81
C ARG A 157 15.71 -6.34 17.03
N LEU A 158 14.87 -5.40 17.49
CA LEU A 158 13.45 -5.69 17.71
C LEU A 158 12.72 -5.96 16.38
N TYR A 159 12.98 -5.19 15.30
CA TYR A 159 12.44 -5.47 13.97
C TYR A 159 12.75 -6.91 13.52
N GLU A 160 14.01 -7.29 13.59
CA GLU A 160 14.45 -8.63 13.15
C GLU A 160 13.89 -9.75 14.05
N ALA A 161 13.82 -9.50 15.36
CA ALA A 161 13.25 -10.46 16.32
C ALA A 161 11.72 -10.63 16.09
N ILE A 162 11.00 -9.57 15.73
CA ILE A 162 9.58 -9.67 15.39
C ILE A 162 9.42 -10.46 14.10
N LEU A 163 10.23 -10.18 13.07
CA LEU A 163 10.16 -10.89 11.79
C LEU A 163 10.39 -12.39 11.95
N SER A 164 11.47 -12.78 12.65
CA SER A 164 11.80 -14.20 12.86
C SER A 164 10.75 -14.93 13.70
N ASP A 165 10.31 -14.34 14.82
CA ASP A 165 9.30 -14.96 15.68
C ASP A 165 7.92 -15.05 15.00
N ALA A 166 7.60 -14.10 14.12
CA ALA A 166 6.39 -14.13 13.30
C ALA A 166 6.45 -15.22 12.23
N ASP A 167 7.60 -15.36 11.53
CA ASP A 167 7.80 -16.41 10.54
C ASP A 167 7.68 -17.81 11.14
N ASP A 168 8.24 -18.04 12.32
CA ASP A 168 8.10 -19.29 13.08
C ASP A 168 6.61 -19.70 13.28
N ASN A 169 5.68 -18.74 13.17
CA ASN A 169 4.24 -18.94 13.33
C ASN A 169 3.45 -18.69 12.04
N GLY A 170 4.09 -18.52 10.88
CA GLY A 170 3.44 -18.30 9.61
C GLY A 170 2.70 -16.95 9.50
N LEU A 171 3.18 -15.92 10.22
CA LEU A 171 2.58 -14.58 10.22
C LEU A 171 3.38 -13.61 9.36
N MET A 172 2.70 -12.87 8.51
CA MET A 172 3.26 -11.73 7.78
C MET A 172 3.36 -10.50 8.68
N VAL A 173 4.28 -9.58 8.36
CA VAL A 173 4.53 -8.38 9.17
C VAL A 173 4.57 -7.13 8.30
N ILE A 174 3.79 -6.13 8.70
CA ILE A 174 3.84 -4.74 8.22
C ILE A 174 4.35 -3.87 9.37
N PHE A 175 5.30 -2.97 9.07
CA PHE A 175 5.79 -2.00 10.05
C PHE A 175 5.26 -0.59 9.79
N HIS A 176 4.77 0.07 10.84
CA HIS A 176 4.39 1.48 10.87
C HIS A 176 5.16 2.23 11.95
N GLY A 177 5.11 3.58 11.93
CA GLY A 177 5.91 4.39 12.85
C GLY A 177 7.36 3.93 12.91
N CYS A 178 7.95 3.63 11.78
CA CYS A 178 9.14 2.79 11.64
C CYS A 178 10.27 3.49 10.87
N THR A 179 11.47 2.90 10.93
CA THR A 179 12.60 3.32 10.10
C THR A 179 12.45 2.82 8.65
N LEU A 180 13.29 3.37 7.77
CA LEU A 180 13.44 2.89 6.39
C LEU A 180 13.84 1.41 6.35
N PRO A 181 13.33 0.61 5.40
CA PRO A 181 13.70 -0.80 5.27
C PRO A 181 15.21 -0.97 5.00
N ARG A 182 15.72 -2.14 5.38
CA ARG A 182 17.14 -2.49 5.33
C ARG A 182 17.40 -3.75 4.49
N GLY A 183 16.63 -3.96 3.44
CA GLY A 183 16.68 -5.18 2.63
C GLY A 183 15.89 -6.33 3.25
N TRP A 184 15.01 -6.05 4.20
CA TRP A 184 14.21 -7.07 4.90
C TRP A 184 13.33 -7.90 3.96
N GLU A 185 12.91 -7.36 2.83
CA GLU A 185 12.14 -8.08 1.82
C GLU A 185 12.86 -9.34 1.29
N ARG A 186 14.20 -9.28 1.21
CA ARG A 186 15.01 -10.43 0.82
C ARG A 186 15.45 -11.27 2.01
N MET A 187 15.66 -10.62 3.16
CA MET A 187 16.17 -11.29 4.36
C MET A 187 15.10 -12.14 5.05
N TYR A 188 13.84 -11.68 5.06
CA TYR A 188 12.71 -12.30 5.76
C TYR A 188 11.49 -12.43 4.83
N PRO A 189 11.10 -13.65 4.43
CA PRO A 189 10.02 -13.86 3.46
C PRO A 189 8.65 -13.36 3.91
N ASN A 190 8.44 -13.23 5.24
CA ASN A 190 7.21 -12.74 5.84
C ASN A 190 7.16 -11.21 6.02
N TYR A 191 8.22 -10.48 5.68
CA TYR A 191 8.18 -9.03 5.64
C TYR A 191 7.39 -8.55 4.43
N VAL A 192 6.28 -7.85 4.64
CA VAL A 192 5.37 -7.45 3.56
C VAL A 192 5.11 -5.96 3.49
N GLY A 193 5.94 -5.15 4.12
CA GLY A 193 5.95 -3.72 3.94
C GLY A 193 6.32 -2.92 5.17
N SER A 194 6.71 -1.68 4.93
CA SER A 194 6.92 -0.64 5.94
C SER A 194 6.36 0.68 5.43
N GLU A 195 5.78 1.45 6.33
CA GLU A 195 5.36 2.82 6.04
C GLU A 195 6.59 3.70 5.76
N ALA A 196 7.28 4.17 6.78
CA ALA A 196 8.49 5.01 6.75
C ALA A 196 8.43 6.13 5.68
N VAL A 197 7.30 6.82 5.59
CA VAL A 197 6.99 7.88 4.63
C VAL A 197 5.83 8.70 5.18
N LEU A 198 5.62 9.93 4.70
CA LEU A 198 4.35 10.63 4.85
C LEU A 198 3.28 9.90 4.01
N ALA A 199 2.67 8.89 4.62
CA ALA A 199 1.68 8.04 3.98
C ALA A 199 0.32 8.73 3.85
N SER A 200 -0.62 8.06 3.22
CA SER A 200 -1.94 8.64 2.93
C SER A 200 -2.76 8.98 4.17
N GLU A 201 -2.48 8.36 5.31
CA GLU A 201 -3.14 8.69 6.58
C GLU A 201 -2.98 10.17 6.97
N ASN A 202 -1.89 10.83 6.55
CA ASN A 202 -1.69 12.25 6.82
C ASN A 202 -2.76 13.13 6.15
N LEU A 203 -3.34 12.69 5.02
CA LEU A 203 -4.36 13.43 4.30
C LEU A 203 -5.63 13.67 5.11
N ILE A 204 -5.96 12.77 6.05
CA ILE A 204 -7.15 12.90 6.89
C ILE A 204 -6.94 13.86 8.06
N PHE A 205 -5.68 14.06 8.48
CA PHE A 205 -5.38 14.90 9.66
C PHE A 205 -5.52 16.39 9.38
N GLN A 206 -4.99 16.85 8.24
CA GLN A 206 -4.99 18.30 7.93
C GLN A 206 -5.04 18.53 6.42
N GLN A 207 -5.72 19.63 6.03
CA GLN A 207 -5.92 19.99 4.62
C GLN A 207 -4.64 20.21 3.84
N HIS A 208 -3.59 20.76 4.47
CA HIS A 208 -2.33 21.02 3.75
C HIS A 208 -1.67 19.74 3.20
N PHE A 209 -1.86 18.58 3.85
CA PHE A 209 -1.38 17.33 3.30
C PHE A 209 -2.10 16.95 1.99
N CYS A 210 -3.41 17.22 1.89
CA CYS A 210 -4.14 17.06 0.63
C CYS A 210 -3.69 18.06 -0.44
N ASP A 211 -3.31 19.28 -0.03
CA ASP A 211 -2.85 20.31 -0.97
C ASP A 211 -1.45 19.98 -1.53
N GLU A 212 -0.65 19.18 -0.83
CA GLU A 212 0.68 18.72 -1.21
C GLU A 212 0.73 17.29 -1.72
N GLU A 213 -0.39 16.55 -1.69
CA GLU A 213 -0.45 15.12 -2.02
C GLU A 213 0.18 14.83 -3.39
N ALA A 214 -0.22 15.58 -4.41
CA ALA A 214 0.25 15.33 -5.78
C ALA A 214 1.77 15.49 -5.91
N PHE A 215 2.35 16.50 -5.26
CA PHE A 215 3.80 16.72 -5.22
C PHE A 215 4.51 15.57 -4.53
N ASN A 216 4.06 15.21 -3.31
CA ASN A 216 4.67 14.14 -2.52
C ASN A 216 4.54 12.78 -3.21
N ALA A 217 3.40 12.48 -3.80
CA ALA A 217 3.19 11.25 -4.56
C ALA A 217 4.16 11.13 -5.75
N CYS A 218 4.50 12.25 -6.41
CA CYS A 218 5.49 12.27 -7.48
C CYS A 218 6.95 12.22 -6.98
N LEU A 219 7.21 12.25 -5.68
CA LEU A 219 8.53 12.01 -5.09
C LEU A 219 8.78 10.53 -4.78
N HIS A 220 7.77 9.84 -4.28
CA HIS A 220 7.92 8.49 -3.72
C HIS A 220 8.58 7.46 -4.65
N PRO A 221 8.26 7.36 -5.94
CA PRO A 221 8.91 6.43 -6.85
C PRO A 221 10.41 6.68 -7.07
N PHE A 222 10.87 7.91 -6.81
CA PHE A 222 12.28 8.29 -6.97
C PHE A 222 13.08 8.21 -5.67
N ILE A 223 12.41 8.23 -4.52
CA ILE A 223 13.07 8.33 -3.21
C ILE A 223 12.74 7.10 -2.36
N ARG A 224 11.49 6.95 -1.92
CA ARG A 224 11.11 5.97 -0.91
C ARG A 224 11.02 4.55 -1.46
N ASN A 225 10.41 4.35 -2.62
CA ASN A 225 10.31 3.01 -3.23
C ASN A 225 11.62 2.46 -3.79
N THR A 226 12.62 3.31 -3.98
CA THR A 226 13.96 2.88 -4.45
C THR A 226 14.74 2.10 -3.39
N ILE A 227 14.29 2.13 -2.14
CA ILE A 227 14.95 1.46 -1.01
C ILE A 227 14.13 0.31 -0.41
N GLY A 228 12.96 0.03 -0.94
CA GLY A 228 12.11 -1.10 -0.53
C GLY A 228 10.63 -0.83 -0.63
N CYS A 229 9.83 -1.84 -0.30
CA CYS A 229 8.37 -1.77 -0.24
C CYS A 229 7.90 -0.60 0.63
N MET A 230 6.80 0.02 0.20
CA MET A 230 6.19 1.16 0.86
C MET A 230 4.71 0.89 1.09
N GLU A 231 4.34 0.61 2.34
CA GLU A 231 2.94 0.55 2.73
C GLU A 231 2.42 1.99 2.82
N PHE A 232 1.51 2.37 1.94
CA PHE A 232 1.07 3.75 1.77
C PHE A 232 -0.37 3.97 2.18
N GLY A 233 -1.22 2.95 2.14
CA GLY A 233 -2.64 3.01 2.50
C GLY A 233 -3.47 3.93 1.60
N GLY A 234 -3.06 4.11 0.34
CA GLY A 234 -3.65 5.05 -0.60
C GLY A 234 -4.90 4.58 -1.34
N THR A 235 -5.21 5.30 -2.40
CA THR A 235 -6.38 5.09 -3.29
C THR A 235 -7.70 5.46 -2.59
N PHE A 236 -7.82 6.73 -2.22
CA PHE A 236 -9.08 7.29 -1.77
C PHE A 236 -10.04 7.51 -2.95
N LEU A 237 -11.27 6.99 -2.85
CA LEU A 237 -12.35 7.37 -3.75
C LEU A 237 -13.32 8.38 -3.10
N ASN A 238 -13.27 8.55 -1.77
CA ASN A 238 -13.95 9.64 -1.10
C ASN A 238 -13.37 11.00 -1.52
N LYS A 239 -14.22 12.00 -1.72
CA LYS A 239 -13.81 13.39 -1.96
C LYS A 239 -13.60 14.16 -0.67
N ARG A 240 -14.35 13.82 0.36
CA ARG A 240 -14.22 14.33 1.72
C ARG A 240 -13.68 13.20 2.60
N LEU A 241 -12.59 13.45 3.29
CA LEU A 241 -11.85 12.41 3.97
C LEU A 241 -12.35 12.21 5.40
N ASN A 242 -13.59 11.73 5.50
CA ASN A 242 -14.19 11.27 6.74
C ASN A 242 -15.12 10.08 6.48
N ARG A 243 -15.72 9.56 7.56
CA ARG A 243 -16.58 8.38 7.55
C ARG A 243 -17.74 8.46 6.55
N ASN A 244 -18.36 9.62 6.41
CA ASN A 244 -19.58 9.82 5.64
C ASN A 244 -19.34 10.44 4.27
N ASN A 245 -18.09 10.72 3.90
CA ASN A 245 -17.74 11.46 2.68
C ASN A 245 -18.38 12.86 2.60
N ASP A 246 -18.62 13.52 3.74
CA ASP A 246 -19.32 14.82 3.84
C ASP A 246 -18.53 15.90 4.60
N GLY A 247 -17.41 15.54 5.24
CA GLY A 247 -16.58 16.42 6.06
C GLY A 247 -15.09 16.08 5.99
N GLY A 248 -14.29 16.64 6.91
CA GLY A 248 -12.85 16.45 6.95
C GLY A 248 -12.10 17.15 5.81
N SER A 249 -10.87 16.73 5.55
CA SER A 249 -10.03 17.25 4.47
C SER A 249 -10.66 16.99 3.10
N ILE A 250 -10.32 17.85 2.13
CA ILE A 250 -10.80 17.76 0.76
C ILE A 250 -9.67 17.20 -0.10
N ARG A 251 -9.86 16.02 -0.69
CA ARG A 251 -8.94 15.46 -1.68
C ARG A 251 -8.90 16.34 -2.93
N LYS A 252 -7.71 16.71 -3.38
CA LYS A 252 -7.48 17.56 -4.56
C LYS A 252 -7.24 16.75 -5.83
N THR A 253 -6.55 15.64 -5.71
CA THR A 253 -6.23 14.75 -6.82
C THR A 253 -7.47 14.08 -7.42
N THR A 254 -7.39 13.69 -8.69
CA THR A 254 -8.51 13.03 -9.37
C THR A 254 -8.65 11.55 -8.97
N ASP A 255 -9.73 10.92 -9.38
CA ASP A 255 -9.94 9.49 -9.12
C ASP A 255 -8.90 8.66 -9.88
N VAL A 256 -8.56 9.01 -11.13
CA VAL A 256 -7.54 8.27 -11.91
C VAL A 256 -6.14 8.50 -11.34
N PHE A 257 -5.85 9.66 -10.76
CA PHE A 257 -4.61 9.85 -9.99
C PHE A 257 -4.53 8.81 -8.86
N GLN A 258 -5.60 8.66 -8.08
CA GLN A 258 -5.65 7.70 -6.98
C GLN A 258 -5.48 6.25 -7.46
N LEU A 259 -6.15 5.86 -8.54
CA LEU A 259 -5.98 4.53 -9.13
C LEU A 259 -4.54 4.28 -9.56
N ALA A 260 -3.88 5.28 -10.15
CA ALA A 260 -2.50 5.16 -10.61
C ALA A 260 -1.51 4.89 -9.46
N THR A 261 -1.77 5.42 -8.25
CA THR A 261 -0.92 5.16 -7.08
C THR A 261 -0.86 3.69 -6.71
N ALA A 262 -1.95 2.92 -6.92
CA ALA A 262 -1.97 1.48 -6.67
C ALA A 262 -0.96 0.69 -7.53
N VAL A 263 -0.57 1.25 -8.69
CA VAL A 263 0.47 0.68 -9.56
C VAL A 263 1.83 1.31 -9.29
N LEU A 264 1.87 2.63 -9.08
CA LEU A 264 3.14 3.37 -8.90
C LEU A 264 3.84 3.02 -7.59
N PHE A 265 3.09 2.75 -6.51
CA PHE A 265 3.68 2.44 -5.20
C PHE A 265 3.78 0.93 -5.01
N GLN A 266 4.99 0.47 -4.72
CA GLN A 266 5.25 -0.95 -4.58
C GLN A 266 5.09 -1.38 -3.13
N ASN A 267 4.14 -2.28 -2.90
CA ASN A 267 4.01 -3.01 -1.65
C ASN A 267 3.24 -4.33 -1.88
N PRO A 268 3.73 -5.48 -1.40
CA PRO A 268 3.08 -6.78 -1.66
C PRO A 268 1.74 -6.97 -0.95
N ILE A 269 1.53 -6.32 0.20
CA ILE A 269 0.23 -6.21 0.86
C ILE A 269 -0.19 -4.75 0.83
N GLN A 270 -1.23 -4.41 0.06
CA GLN A 270 -1.73 -3.05 -0.03
C GLN A 270 -3.09 -2.91 0.65
N ASN A 271 -3.12 -2.15 1.75
CA ASN A 271 -4.36 -1.76 2.43
C ASN A 271 -4.91 -0.50 1.77
N PHE A 272 -5.92 -0.64 0.91
CA PHE A 272 -6.50 0.49 0.20
C PHE A 272 -7.48 1.27 1.07
N ALA A 273 -7.51 2.59 0.88
CA ALA A 273 -8.35 3.53 1.62
C ALA A 273 -9.81 3.58 1.09
N LEU A 274 -10.34 2.45 0.67
CA LEU A 274 -11.74 2.32 0.30
C LEU A 274 -12.61 2.18 1.55
N ALA A 275 -13.82 2.71 1.47
CA ALA A 275 -14.83 2.60 2.52
C ALA A 275 -16.13 1.96 1.98
N PRO A 276 -17.00 1.40 2.83
CA PRO A 276 -18.23 0.74 2.41
C PRO A 276 -19.14 1.57 1.52
N ASN A 277 -19.18 2.91 1.70
CA ASN A 277 -19.94 3.81 0.82
C ASN A 277 -19.47 3.76 -0.63
N ASN A 278 -18.19 3.48 -0.89
CA ASN A 278 -17.66 3.46 -2.25
C ASN A 278 -18.30 2.39 -3.14
N LEU A 279 -18.87 1.34 -2.58
CA LEU A 279 -19.63 0.36 -3.36
C LEU A 279 -20.85 0.97 -4.06
N THR A 280 -21.32 2.13 -3.61
CA THR A 280 -22.52 2.80 -4.13
C THR A 280 -22.27 4.21 -4.68
N ASP A 281 -21.27 4.94 -4.19
CA ASP A 281 -21.02 6.33 -4.55
C ASP A 281 -19.77 6.57 -5.41
N ALA A 282 -18.87 5.59 -5.48
CA ALA A 282 -17.70 5.69 -6.35
C ALA A 282 -18.02 5.32 -7.80
N PRO A 283 -17.32 5.92 -8.79
CA PRO A 283 -17.47 5.53 -10.19
C PRO A 283 -17.17 4.05 -10.41
N GLN A 284 -18.07 3.33 -11.08
CA GLN A 284 -17.93 1.88 -11.29
C GLN A 284 -16.62 1.50 -11.98
N VAL A 285 -16.15 2.32 -12.93
CA VAL A 285 -14.87 2.12 -13.62
C VAL A 285 -13.68 2.07 -12.67
N CYS A 286 -13.72 2.85 -11.57
CA CYS A 286 -12.68 2.82 -10.54
C CYS A 286 -12.75 1.52 -9.73
N LEU A 287 -13.94 1.10 -9.34
CA LEU A 287 -14.12 -0.16 -8.60
C LEU A 287 -13.70 -1.37 -9.44
N ASP A 288 -14.04 -1.39 -10.73
CA ASP A 288 -13.67 -2.47 -11.65
C ASP A 288 -12.15 -2.60 -11.80
N PHE A 289 -11.43 -1.48 -11.87
CA PHE A 289 -9.96 -1.49 -11.86
C PHE A 289 -9.43 -2.00 -10.52
N MET A 290 -9.92 -1.47 -9.41
CA MET A 290 -9.43 -1.82 -8.06
C MET A 290 -9.71 -3.28 -7.69
N LYS A 291 -10.71 -3.92 -8.28
CA LYS A 291 -10.96 -5.37 -8.14
C LYS A 291 -9.89 -6.24 -8.80
N GLN A 292 -9.11 -5.71 -9.75
CA GLN A 292 -8.21 -6.49 -10.59
C GLN A 292 -6.74 -6.11 -10.46
N VAL A 293 -6.43 -4.95 -9.86
CA VAL A 293 -5.05 -4.48 -9.73
C VAL A 293 -4.24 -5.46 -8.87
N PRO A 294 -3.08 -5.96 -9.37
CA PRO A 294 -2.20 -6.78 -8.57
C PRO A 294 -1.36 -5.94 -7.61
N THR A 295 -0.74 -6.58 -6.63
CA THR A 295 0.16 -5.94 -5.64
C THR A 295 1.62 -6.36 -5.79
N THR A 296 1.90 -7.36 -6.64
CA THR A 296 3.26 -7.86 -6.89
C THR A 296 3.65 -7.63 -8.34
N TRP A 297 4.93 -7.38 -8.57
CA TRP A 297 5.44 -7.00 -9.87
C TRP A 297 6.69 -7.80 -10.22
N ASP A 298 6.70 -8.39 -11.42
CA ASP A 298 7.85 -9.15 -11.94
C ASP A 298 8.92 -8.22 -12.55
N GLU A 299 8.49 -7.05 -13.00
CA GLU A 299 9.37 -6.08 -13.66
C GLU A 299 8.85 -4.66 -13.46
N THR A 300 9.77 -3.71 -13.28
CA THR A 300 9.49 -2.27 -13.25
C THR A 300 10.36 -1.57 -14.27
N ARG A 301 9.75 -0.69 -15.08
CA ARG A 301 10.46 0.19 -16.01
C ARG A 301 10.10 1.65 -15.76
N PHE A 302 11.10 2.47 -15.67
CA PHE A 302 10.93 3.93 -15.72
C PHE A 302 10.65 4.35 -17.16
N ILE A 303 9.54 5.03 -17.39
CA ILE A 303 9.13 5.51 -18.72
C ILE A 303 9.47 6.99 -18.89
N ASP A 304 9.00 7.83 -17.95
CA ASP A 304 9.24 9.26 -17.98
C ASP A 304 8.94 9.88 -16.62
N GLY A 305 9.48 11.06 -16.34
CA GLY A 305 9.15 11.77 -15.11
C GLY A 305 10.25 12.65 -14.57
N TYR A 306 9.87 13.48 -13.62
CA TYR A 306 10.76 14.29 -12.82
C TYR A 306 10.20 14.45 -11.39
N PRO A 307 11.02 14.24 -10.35
CA PRO A 307 10.58 14.28 -8.96
C PRO A 307 9.76 15.54 -8.64
N GLY A 308 8.60 15.36 -8.02
CA GLY A 308 7.69 16.43 -7.64
C GLY A 308 6.92 17.09 -8.80
N LYS A 309 7.10 16.64 -10.04
CA LYS A 309 6.36 17.16 -11.20
C LYS A 309 5.40 16.14 -11.79
N TYR A 310 5.91 15.00 -12.19
CA TYR A 310 5.14 13.89 -12.72
C TYR A 310 5.99 12.63 -12.73
N VAL A 311 5.35 11.48 -12.82
CA VAL A 311 6.04 10.20 -12.97
C VAL A 311 5.20 9.25 -13.81
N VAL A 312 5.85 8.48 -14.66
CA VAL A 312 5.25 7.39 -15.44
C VAL A 312 6.12 6.15 -15.30
N LEU A 313 5.54 5.08 -14.77
CA LEU A 313 6.16 3.77 -14.68
C LEU A 313 5.35 2.74 -15.45
N ALA A 314 6.04 1.72 -15.96
CA ALA A 314 5.42 0.49 -16.43
C ALA A 314 5.82 -0.65 -15.51
N ARG A 315 4.84 -1.44 -15.05
CA ARG A 315 5.04 -2.61 -14.21
C ARG A 315 4.41 -3.83 -14.84
N ARG A 316 5.08 -4.95 -14.78
CA ARG A 316 4.55 -6.23 -15.29
C ARG A 316 4.16 -7.14 -14.15
N HIS A 317 2.98 -7.74 -14.27
CA HIS A 317 2.51 -8.84 -13.45
C HIS A 317 2.08 -9.98 -14.36
N ALA A 318 2.75 -11.11 -14.27
CA ALA A 318 2.61 -12.22 -15.19
C ALA A 318 2.77 -11.79 -16.66
N ASP A 319 1.75 -11.93 -17.48
CA ASP A 319 1.71 -11.56 -18.89
C ASP A 319 1.18 -10.14 -19.16
N LYS A 320 0.72 -9.42 -18.11
CA LYS A 320 0.10 -8.10 -18.25
C LYS A 320 1.05 -6.97 -17.86
N TRP A 321 1.00 -5.90 -18.65
CA TRP A 321 1.65 -4.63 -18.34
C TRP A 321 0.64 -3.60 -17.85
N TYR A 322 1.03 -2.92 -16.79
CA TYR A 322 0.32 -1.80 -16.19
C TYR A 322 1.20 -0.57 -16.30
N ILE A 323 0.83 0.38 -17.16
CA ILE A 323 1.53 1.65 -17.31
C ILE A 323 0.71 2.69 -16.56
N ALA A 324 1.29 3.32 -15.57
CA ALA A 324 0.63 4.28 -14.71
C ALA A 324 1.40 5.59 -14.69
N GLY A 325 0.67 6.70 -14.68
CA GLY A 325 1.26 8.02 -14.53
C GLY A 325 0.40 8.96 -13.71
N ILE A 326 1.06 9.86 -12.97
CA ILE A 326 0.46 10.95 -12.21
C ILE A 326 1.15 12.27 -12.50
N ASN A 327 0.37 13.35 -12.45
CA ASN A 327 0.79 14.72 -12.71
C ASN A 327 0.56 15.59 -11.47
N ALA A 328 1.62 16.14 -10.89
CA ALA A 328 1.53 17.05 -9.74
C ALA A 328 1.33 18.52 -10.14
N GLN A 329 1.35 18.82 -11.44
CA GLN A 329 1.23 20.18 -11.91
C GLN A 329 -0.23 20.64 -11.89
N LYS A 330 -0.43 21.94 -11.76
CA LYS A 330 -1.76 22.58 -11.75
C LYS A 330 -2.34 22.79 -13.16
N GLU A 331 -1.67 22.24 -14.17
CA GLU A 331 -2.07 22.32 -15.59
C GLU A 331 -2.05 20.92 -16.20
N PRO A 332 -2.86 20.68 -17.25
CA PRO A 332 -2.81 19.43 -17.99
C PRO A 332 -1.43 19.20 -18.64
N LEU A 333 -0.92 17.99 -18.51
CA LEU A 333 0.35 17.57 -19.08
C LEU A 333 0.12 16.62 -20.26
N LYS A 334 0.68 16.96 -21.42
CA LYS A 334 0.64 16.12 -22.62
C LYS A 334 2.00 15.43 -22.80
N LEU A 335 1.97 14.11 -22.90
CA LEU A 335 3.17 13.28 -23.06
C LEU A 335 3.06 12.44 -24.33
N LYS A 336 4.21 12.23 -24.96
CA LYS A 336 4.43 11.16 -25.93
C LYS A 336 5.34 10.13 -25.28
N LEU A 337 4.75 9.01 -24.92
CA LEU A 337 5.44 7.95 -24.21
C LEU A 337 6.03 6.95 -25.18
N ASN A 338 7.28 6.53 -24.92
CA ASN A 338 7.89 5.40 -25.60
C ASN A 338 7.67 4.14 -24.75
N LEU A 339 6.84 3.23 -25.25
CA LEU A 339 6.41 2.02 -24.54
C LEU A 339 6.89 0.78 -25.32
N SER A 340 8.15 0.38 -25.12
CA SER A 340 8.76 -0.76 -25.84
C SER A 340 8.05 -2.10 -25.64
N MET A 341 7.15 -2.21 -24.63
CA MET A 341 6.29 -3.36 -24.42
C MET A 341 5.02 -3.34 -25.28
N CYS A 342 4.77 -2.27 -26.03
CA CYS A 342 3.58 -2.08 -26.85
C CYS A 342 3.91 -2.11 -28.33
N THR A 343 3.03 -2.70 -29.14
CA THR A 343 3.17 -2.78 -30.60
C THR A 343 1.92 -2.26 -31.30
N LYS A 344 2.08 -1.86 -32.58
CA LYS A 344 0.96 -1.44 -33.40
C LYS A 344 -0.06 -2.60 -33.51
N GLY A 345 -1.31 -2.28 -33.25
CA GLY A 345 -2.43 -3.23 -33.28
C GLY A 345 -2.78 -3.81 -31.92
N ASP A 346 -1.94 -3.60 -30.88
CA ASP A 346 -2.30 -4.00 -29.53
C ASP A 346 -3.59 -3.29 -29.08
N LYS A 347 -4.47 -4.04 -28.46
CA LYS A 347 -5.65 -3.54 -27.77
C LYS A 347 -5.29 -3.34 -26.31
N VAL A 348 -5.51 -2.15 -25.79
CA VAL A 348 -5.17 -1.79 -24.42
C VAL A 348 -6.33 -1.04 -23.78
N MET A 349 -6.55 -1.24 -22.49
CA MET A 349 -7.52 -0.49 -21.72
C MET A 349 -6.87 0.78 -21.18
N LEU A 350 -7.36 1.93 -21.61
CA LEU A 350 -6.90 3.24 -21.15
C LEU A 350 -7.91 3.80 -20.13
N TYR A 351 -7.43 4.12 -18.94
CA TYR A 351 -8.15 4.85 -17.89
C TYR A 351 -7.59 6.27 -17.82
N GLN A 352 -8.44 7.27 -17.87
CA GLN A 352 -8.04 8.67 -17.78
C GLN A 352 -9.20 9.56 -17.28
N ASP A 353 -8.86 10.76 -16.86
CA ASP A 353 -9.85 11.78 -16.50
C ASP A 353 -10.29 12.55 -17.74
N ASP A 354 -11.59 12.78 -17.89
CA ASP A 354 -12.11 13.70 -18.89
C ASP A 354 -11.83 15.18 -18.51
N LYS A 355 -12.21 16.12 -19.37
CA LYS A 355 -12.04 17.56 -19.10
C LYS A 355 -12.82 18.08 -17.88
N LYS A 356 -13.78 17.32 -17.38
CA LYS A 356 -14.56 17.61 -16.17
C LYS A 356 -14.04 16.85 -14.95
N LEU A 357 -12.91 16.19 -15.11
CA LEU A 357 -12.24 15.36 -14.09
C LEU A 357 -13.06 14.12 -13.68
N ASN A 358 -13.93 13.61 -14.57
CA ASN A 358 -14.58 12.34 -14.34
C ASN A 358 -13.72 11.20 -14.89
N PRO A 359 -13.57 10.10 -14.14
CA PRO A 359 -12.82 8.94 -14.60
C PRO A 359 -13.63 8.20 -15.69
N HIS A 360 -12.93 7.76 -16.73
CA HIS A 360 -13.48 6.86 -17.74
C HIS A 360 -12.44 5.85 -18.21
N ALA A 361 -12.91 4.74 -18.77
CA ALA A 361 -12.07 3.73 -19.39
C ALA A 361 -12.58 3.44 -20.81
N GLU A 362 -11.62 3.28 -21.73
CA GLU A 362 -11.90 2.90 -23.11
C GLU A 362 -10.85 1.91 -23.63
N GLU A 363 -11.29 0.91 -24.41
CA GLU A 363 -10.38 0.07 -25.17
C GLU A 363 -9.89 0.85 -26.40
N ILE A 364 -8.59 1.04 -26.49
CA ILE A 364 -7.97 1.67 -27.67
C ILE A 364 -7.07 0.70 -28.40
N THR A 365 -6.98 0.85 -29.72
CA THR A 365 -6.01 0.11 -30.54
C THR A 365 -4.81 1.02 -30.85
N LEU A 366 -3.63 0.55 -30.54
CA LEU A 366 -2.40 1.33 -30.74
C LEU A 366 -2.11 1.49 -32.24
N LYS A 367 -1.88 2.73 -32.65
CA LYS A 367 -1.67 3.12 -34.06
C LYS A 367 -0.24 3.04 -34.51
N LYS A 368 0.71 3.07 -33.55
CA LYS A 368 2.16 3.03 -33.79
C LYS A 368 2.83 2.02 -32.88
N ASN A 369 3.99 1.55 -33.28
CA ASN A 369 4.86 0.81 -32.38
C ASN A 369 5.45 1.77 -31.36
N ASP A 370 5.55 1.32 -30.12
CA ASP A 370 6.27 1.97 -29.02
C ASP A 370 5.83 3.43 -28.71
N GLU A 371 4.82 4.00 -29.36
CA GLU A 371 4.42 5.40 -29.13
C GLU A 371 2.94 5.52 -28.76
N VAL A 372 2.67 6.09 -27.60
CA VAL A 372 1.32 6.45 -27.13
C VAL A 372 1.32 7.91 -26.68
N SER A 373 0.29 8.66 -27.12
CA SER A 373 0.08 10.04 -26.67
C SER A 373 -0.97 10.05 -25.56
N ILE A 374 -0.61 10.59 -24.40
CA ILE A 374 -1.47 10.68 -23.22
C ILE A 374 -1.62 12.13 -22.78
N THR A 375 -2.79 12.47 -22.24
CA THR A 375 -3.00 13.75 -21.55
C THR A 375 -3.43 13.44 -20.12
N MET A 376 -2.64 13.83 -19.13
CA MET A 376 -3.05 13.85 -17.73
C MET A 376 -3.63 15.22 -17.39
N GLN A 377 -4.75 15.27 -16.70
CA GLN A 377 -5.30 16.54 -16.20
C GLN A 377 -4.44 17.12 -15.09
N ALA A 378 -4.72 18.36 -14.66
CA ALA A 378 -4.09 18.95 -13.49
C ALA A 378 -4.35 18.06 -12.26
N GLU A 379 -3.32 17.71 -11.49
CA GLU A 379 -3.41 16.78 -10.35
C GLU A 379 -4.15 15.48 -10.68
N GLY A 380 -4.06 15.07 -11.95
CA GLY A 380 -4.70 13.89 -12.52
C GLY A 380 -3.73 12.77 -12.84
N GLY A 381 -4.28 11.67 -13.36
CA GLY A 381 -3.49 10.50 -13.72
C GLY A 381 -3.96 9.82 -15.00
N PHE A 382 -3.26 8.74 -15.34
CA PHE A 382 -3.72 7.76 -16.33
C PHE A 382 -3.25 6.36 -15.95
N LEU A 383 -3.95 5.37 -16.48
CA LEU A 383 -3.52 3.98 -16.49
C LEU A 383 -3.73 3.40 -17.88
N LEU A 384 -2.82 2.55 -18.29
CA LEU A 384 -2.93 1.76 -19.50
C LEU A 384 -2.62 0.32 -19.14
N VAL A 385 -3.55 -0.58 -19.41
CA VAL A 385 -3.41 -2.02 -19.12
C VAL A 385 -3.40 -2.78 -20.44
N LYS A 386 -2.31 -3.54 -20.63
CA LYS A 386 -2.08 -4.38 -21.81
C LYS A 386 -2.02 -5.84 -21.41
#